data_2c8874a24aa02f368cb8fc2fa9dd169b
#
_entry.id   2c8874a24aa02f368cb8fc2fa9dd169b
#
_cell.length_a   1.000
_cell.length_b   1.000
_cell.length_c   1.000
_cell.angle_alpha   90.00
_cell.angle_beta   90.00
_cell.angle_gamma   90.00
#
_symmetry.space_group_name_H-M   'P 1'
#
loop_
_entity.id
_entity.type
_entity.pdbx_description
1 polymer ?
#
loop_
_entity_poly.entity_id
_entity_poly.type
_entity_poly.pdbx_seq_one_letter_code
_entity_poly.pdbx_strand_id
1 'polypeptide(L)'
;MRDKNKSKEYFDEYIEEQIEDFKEFMELLDDESVLKERLPFLKETLFDYKSEIIIARYSRGDSIDEIVSDYNELLVFWKETCNMESIQGAYEQSLWYLSIGILLGEKESLQEIRKTLEKNKINDWLFNFLLYYDGNNIDQISGELHGHKKYQSLKKAICTLDRKQLIHYLEKEWYPGFKDFGWYDSHKNTKRGHNLYFGYWCFEAGAIVKLLKWDDSDFKEQQYYPYDLVHYKE
;
A
#
# COMPACT_ATOMS: atom_id res chain seq x y z
N MET A 1 -7.07 16.36 -9.06
CA MET A 1 -6.64 15.02 -9.49
C MET A 1 -5.14 14.90 -9.29
N ARG A 2 -4.66 13.80 -8.69
CA ARG A 2 -3.22 13.57 -8.40
C ARG A 2 -2.54 12.77 -9.50
N ASP A 3 -3.22 11.74 -10.04
CA ASP A 3 -2.71 10.96 -11.16
C ASP A 3 -2.76 11.74 -12.48
N LYS A 4 -1.79 11.47 -13.36
CA LYS A 4 -1.64 12.14 -14.66
C LYS A 4 -1.85 11.19 -15.86
N ASN A 5 -2.03 9.88 -15.61
CA ASN A 5 -2.12 8.87 -16.67
C ASN A 5 -3.54 8.66 -17.19
N LYS A 6 -4.54 8.92 -16.34
CA LYS A 6 -5.96 8.74 -16.68
C LYS A 6 -6.78 9.98 -16.30
N SER A 7 -7.99 10.08 -16.86
CA SER A 7 -8.91 11.17 -16.55
C SER A 7 -9.70 10.91 -15.25
N LYS A 8 -10.40 11.93 -14.77
CA LYS A 8 -11.28 11.80 -13.62
C LYS A 8 -12.41 10.82 -13.89
N GLU A 9 -13.00 10.90 -15.09
CA GLU A 9 -14.08 10.03 -15.53
C GLU A 9 -13.65 8.55 -15.51
N TYR A 10 -12.41 8.27 -15.90
CA TYR A 10 -11.86 6.91 -15.80
C TYR A 10 -11.87 6.39 -14.36
N PHE A 11 -11.42 7.21 -13.41
CA PHE A 11 -11.41 6.80 -11.99
C PHE A 11 -12.82 6.75 -11.40
N ASP A 12 -13.76 7.58 -11.87
CA ASP A 12 -15.16 7.51 -11.47
C ASP A 12 -15.75 6.14 -11.87
N GLU A 13 -15.58 5.71 -13.13
CA GLU A 13 -16.02 4.41 -13.64
C GLU A 13 -15.30 3.26 -12.91
N TYR A 14 -13.98 3.33 -12.77
CA TYR A 14 -13.19 2.30 -12.09
C TYR A 14 -13.64 2.07 -10.65
N ILE A 15 -13.80 3.13 -9.88
CA ILE A 15 -14.21 3.04 -8.47
C ILE A 15 -15.64 2.48 -8.35
N GLU A 16 -16.54 2.87 -9.25
CA GLU A 16 -17.91 2.35 -9.27
C GLU A 16 -17.90 0.82 -9.54
N GLU A 17 -17.20 0.36 -10.58
CA GLU A 17 -17.03 -1.06 -10.89
C GLU A 17 -16.45 -1.84 -9.68
N GLN A 18 -15.37 -1.33 -9.07
CA GLN A 18 -14.75 -2.00 -7.92
C GLN A 18 -15.65 -2.04 -6.67
N ILE A 19 -16.48 -1.02 -6.44
CA ILE A 19 -17.46 -1.02 -5.35
C ILE A 19 -18.57 -2.04 -5.60
N GLU A 20 -19.03 -2.21 -6.83
CA GLU A 20 -20.02 -3.22 -7.19
C GLU A 20 -19.45 -4.63 -6.96
N ASP A 21 -18.27 -4.92 -7.50
CA ASP A 21 -17.58 -6.20 -7.29
C ASP A 21 -17.35 -6.47 -5.81
N PHE A 22 -16.89 -5.47 -5.04
CA PHE A 22 -16.71 -5.60 -3.59
C PHE A 22 -18.01 -6.00 -2.88
N LYS A 23 -19.16 -5.41 -3.24
CA LYS A 23 -20.47 -5.75 -2.65
C LYS A 23 -20.88 -7.18 -2.99
N GLU A 24 -20.71 -7.60 -4.25
CA GLU A 24 -21.01 -8.97 -4.67
C GLU A 24 -20.19 -10.00 -3.87
N PHE A 25 -18.89 -9.72 -3.66
CA PHE A 25 -18.01 -10.59 -2.86
C PHE A 25 -18.35 -10.56 -1.37
N MET A 26 -18.84 -9.43 -0.83
CA MET A 26 -19.35 -9.35 0.54
C MET A 26 -20.59 -10.22 0.74
N GLU A 27 -21.53 -10.23 -0.21
CA GLU A 27 -22.69 -11.11 -0.17
C GLU A 27 -22.30 -12.59 -0.14
N LEU A 28 -21.22 -12.98 -0.86
CA LEU A 28 -20.69 -14.34 -0.82
C LEU A 28 -20.12 -14.76 0.54
N LEU A 29 -19.63 -13.83 1.36
CA LEU A 29 -19.17 -14.15 2.72
C LEU A 29 -20.31 -14.57 3.64
N ASP A 30 -21.52 -14.02 3.43
CA ASP A 30 -22.71 -14.28 4.22
C ASP A 30 -23.53 -15.47 3.68
N ASP A 31 -23.15 -16.02 2.52
CA ASP A 31 -23.83 -17.16 1.89
C ASP A 31 -23.36 -18.49 2.52
N GLU A 32 -24.27 -19.13 3.27
CA GLU A 32 -24.04 -20.42 3.93
C GLU A 32 -23.70 -21.56 2.95
N SER A 33 -23.98 -21.41 1.65
CA SER A 33 -23.64 -22.39 0.61
C SER A 33 -22.16 -22.34 0.21
N VAL A 34 -21.44 -21.28 0.55
CA VAL A 34 -20.02 -21.12 0.24
C VAL A 34 -19.18 -22.06 1.11
N LEU A 35 -18.33 -22.86 0.46
CA LEU A 35 -17.43 -23.77 1.15
C LEU A 35 -16.44 -23.00 2.05
N LYS A 36 -16.30 -23.44 3.29
CA LYS A 36 -15.41 -22.80 4.29
C LYS A 36 -13.96 -22.64 3.81
N GLU A 37 -13.49 -23.55 2.99
CA GLU A 37 -12.15 -23.52 2.39
C GLU A 37 -11.95 -22.36 1.39
N ARG A 38 -13.05 -21.77 0.89
CA ARG A 38 -12.99 -20.59 0.00
C ARG A 38 -12.99 -19.26 0.74
N LEU A 39 -13.35 -19.24 2.02
CA LEU A 39 -13.45 -18.01 2.81
C LEU A 39 -12.12 -17.22 2.87
N PRO A 40 -10.94 -17.84 3.06
CA PRO A 40 -9.67 -17.09 3.01
C PRO A 40 -9.48 -16.36 1.68
N PHE A 41 -9.72 -17.03 0.56
CA PHE A 41 -9.61 -16.43 -0.77
C PHE A 41 -10.59 -15.26 -0.96
N LEU A 42 -11.86 -15.40 -0.52
CA LEU A 42 -12.83 -14.30 -0.59
C LEU A 42 -12.35 -13.08 0.20
N LYS A 43 -11.78 -13.28 1.39
CA LYS A 43 -11.28 -12.19 2.23
C LYS A 43 -10.05 -11.52 1.63
N GLU A 44 -9.14 -12.27 1.01
CA GLU A 44 -8.02 -11.72 0.25
C GLU A 44 -8.52 -10.88 -0.92
N THR A 45 -9.48 -11.38 -1.68
CA THR A 45 -10.10 -10.65 -2.80
C THR A 45 -10.77 -9.35 -2.33
N LEU A 46 -11.49 -9.38 -1.20
CA LEU A 46 -12.09 -8.18 -0.61
C LEU A 46 -11.04 -7.17 -0.14
N PHE A 47 -9.93 -7.66 0.40
CA PHE A 47 -8.79 -6.80 0.75
C PHE A 47 -8.21 -6.12 -0.49
N ASP A 48 -8.05 -6.85 -1.60
CA ASP A 48 -7.51 -6.31 -2.85
C ASP A 48 -8.45 -5.25 -3.43
N TYR A 49 -9.74 -5.53 -3.59
CA TYR A 49 -10.74 -4.55 -4.08
C TYR A 49 -10.72 -3.27 -3.25
N LYS A 50 -10.77 -3.39 -1.92
CA LYS A 50 -10.79 -2.22 -1.04
C LYS A 50 -9.48 -1.43 -1.09
N SER A 51 -8.34 -2.11 -1.20
CA SER A 51 -7.02 -1.49 -1.38
C SER A 51 -6.94 -0.70 -2.68
N GLU A 52 -7.42 -1.29 -3.79
CA GLU A 52 -7.44 -0.64 -5.09
C GLU A 52 -8.38 0.56 -5.12
N ILE A 53 -9.56 0.48 -4.47
CA ILE A 53 -10.48 1.62 -4.30
C ILE A 53 -9.79 2.78 -3.56
N ILE A 54 -9.08 2.51 -2.47
CA ILE A 54 -8.32 3.53 -1.71
C ILE A 54 -7.30 4.23 -2.61
N ILE A 55 -6.52 3.45 -3.36
CA ILE A 55 -5.49 3.98 -4.25
C ILE A 55 -6.11 4.77 -5.41
N ALA A 56 -7.20 4.26 -5.99
CA ALA A 56 -7.93 4.94 -7.07
C ALA A 56 -8.56 6.27 -6.61
N ARG A 57 -9.14 6.31 -5.40
CA ARG A 57 -9.64 7.56 -4.79
C ARG A 57 -8.52 8.57 -4.57
N TYR A 58 -7.37 8.12 -4.05
CA TYR A 58 -6.19 8.98 -3.93
C TYR A 58 -5.76 9.52 -5.30
N SER A 59 -5.70 8.67 -6.32
CA SER A 59 -5.35 9.02 -7.70
C SER A 59 -6.32 10.04 -8.31
N ARG A 60 -7.62 9.83 -8.09
CA ARG A 60 -8.69 10.74 -8.53
C ARG A 60 -8.61 12.13 -7.86
N GLY A 61 -8.02 12.23 -6.67
CA GLY A 61 -7.86 13.49 -5.94
C GLY A 61 -8.90 13.72 -4.85
N ASP A 62 -9.54 12.66 -4.36
CA ASP A 62 -10.50 12.71 -3.26
C ASP A 62 -9.86 13.29 -1.99
N SER A 63 -10.70 13.73 -1.07
CA SER A 63 -10.27 14.18 0.26
C SER A 63 -9.56 13.04 0.99
N ILE A 64 -8.43 13.35 1.65
CA ILE A 64 -7.71 12.35 2.42
C ILE A 64 -8.55 11.89 3.63
N ASP A 65 -9.42 12.74 4.18
CA ASP A 65 -10.33 12.37 5.27
C ASP A 65 -11.33 11.26 4.86
N GLU A 66 -11.79 11.25 3.59
CA GLU A 66 -12.62 10.17 3.06
C GLU A 66 -11.81 8.86 2.93
N ILE A 67 -10.54 8.97 2.51
CA ILE A 67 -9.63 7.83 2.42
C ILE A 67 -9.36 7.19 3.78
N VAL A 68 -9.29 7.98 4.86
CA VAL A 68 -9.13 7.47 6.23
C VAL A 68 -10.24 6.49 6.61
N SER A 69 -11.49 6.81 6.26
CA SER A 69 -12.63 5.92 6.55
C SER A 69 -12.46 4.56 5.84
N ASP A 70 -12.17 4.59 4.54
CA ASP A 70 -11.94 3.37 3.76
C ASP A 70 -10.76 2.55 4.28
N TYR A 71 -9.68 3.21 4.69
CA TYR A 71 -8.49 2.57 5.25
C TYR A 71 -8.80 1.79 6.54
N ASN A 72 -9.60 2.37 7.43
CA ASN A 72 -9.93 1.73 8.70
C ASN A 72 -10.85 0.49 8.51
N GLU A 73 -11.72 0.51 7.50
CA GLU A 73 -12.52 -0.67 7.13
C GLU A 73 -11.65 -1.82 6.62
N LEU A 74 -10.56 -1.51 5.90
CA LEU A 74 -9.65 -2.50 5.32
C LEU A 74 -8.95 -3.36 6.37
N LEU A 75 -8.73 -2.83 7.58
CA LEU A 75 -8.05 -3.52 8.68
C LEU A 75 -8.69 -4.87 9.02
N VAL A 76 -10.01 -4.98 8.94
CA VAL A 76 -10.74 -6.20 9.26
C VAL A 76 -10.30 -7.34 8.34
N PHE A 77 -10.28 -7.11 7.04
CA PHE A 77 -9.88 -8.13 6.05
C PHE A 77 -8.41 -8.48 6.18
N TRP A 78 -7.54 -7.48 6.31
CA TRP A 78 -6.10 -7.70 6.45
C TRP A 78 -5.75 -8.56 7.68
N LYS A 79 -6.38 -8.31 8.84
CA LYS A 79 -6.13 -9.08 10.07
C LYS A 79 -6.50 -10.56 9.94
N GLU A 80 -7.52 -10.86 9.17
CA GLU A 80 -8.02 -12.23 9.01
C GLU A 80 -7.22 -13.03 7.97
N THR A 81 -6.61 -12.35 7.00
CA THR A 81 -5.81 -12.98 5.94
C THR A 81 -4.31 -12.95 6.23
N CYS A 82 -3.84 -12.04 7.10
CA CYS A 82 -2.43 -11.86 7.38
C CYS A 82 -1.78 -13.07 8.05
N ASN A 83 -0.93 -13.78 7.32
CA ASN A 83 -0.05 -14.84 7.82
C ASN A 83 1.25 -14.86 6.99
N MET A 84 2.21 -15.76 7.31
CA MET A 84 3.49 -15.79 6.57
C MET A 84 3.34 -16.13 5.10
N GLU A 85 2.40 -17.00 4.74
CA GLU A 85 2.15 -17.38 3.35
C GLU A 85 1.56 -16.21 2.57
N SER A 86 0.54 -15.53 3.12
CA SER A 86 -0.05 -14.34 2.50
C SER A 86 0.95 -13.18 2.38
N ILE A 87 1.81 -12.97 3.40
CA ILE A 87 2.87 -11.95 3.31
C ILE A 87 3.85 -12.26 2.17
N GLN A 88 4.22 -13.51 1.95
CA GLN A 88 5.10 -13.88 0.83
C GLN A 88 4.42 -13.71 -0.53
N GLY A 89 3.11 -13.97 -0.62
CA GLY A 89 2.31 -13.84 -1.84
C GLY A 89 1.85 -12.40 -2.14
N ALA A 90 1.58 -11.62 -1.09
CA ALA A 90 1.01 -10.27 -1.16
C ALA A 90 1.82 -9.25 -0.34
N TYR A 91 3.15 -9.34 -0.40
CA TYR A 91 4.07 -8.48 0.35
C TYR A 91 3.83 -7.00 0.06
N GLU A 92 3.69 -6.67 -1.21
CA GLU A 92 3.51 -5.29 -1.67
C GLU A 92 2.23 -4.66 -1.13
N GLN A 93 1.11 -5.38 -1.18
CA GLN A 93 -0.17 -4.88 -0.67
C GLN A 93 -0.09 -4.63 0.84
N SER A 94 0.51 -5.55 1.59
CA SER A 94 0.72 -5.37 3.04
C SER A 94 1.65 -4.20 3.35
N LEU A 95 2.71 -4.02 2.55
CA LEU A 95 3.62 -2.88 2.67
C LEU A 95 2.91 -1.55 2.37
N TRP A 96 2.09 -1.51 1.31
CA TRP A 96 1.30 -0.32 0.99
C TRP A 96 0.29 0.00 2.08
N TYR A 97 -0.44 -1.00 2.56
CA TYR A 97 -1.39 -0.82 3.64
C TYR A 97 -0.74 -0.23 4.90
N LEU A 98 0.37 -0.81 5.34
CA LEU A 98 1.15 -0.30 6.47
C LEU A 98 1.65 1.14 6.22
N SER A 99 2.17 1.40 5.05
CA SER A 99 2.70 2.71 4.66
C SER A 99 1.61 3.79 4.63
N ILE A 100 0.45 3.47 4.07
CA ILE A 100 -0.72 4.37 4.05
C ILE A 100 -1.16 4.68 5.49
N GLY A 101 -1.19 3.71 6.40
CA GLY A 101 -1.53 3.93 7.81
C GLY A 101 -0.59 4.92 8.51
N ILE A 102 0.71 4.84 8.22
CA ILE A 102 1.70 5.81 8.72
C ILE A 102 1.45 7.20 8.13
N LEU A 103 1.20 7.28 6.84
CA LEU A 103 0.96 8.54 6.15
C LEU A 103 -0.31 9.23 6.65
N LEU A 104 -1.36 8.46 6.92
CA LEU A 104 -2.62 8.93 7.49
C LEU A 104 -2.53 9.25 9.00
N GLY A 105 -1.50 8.75 9.70
CA GLY A 105 -1.34 8.92 11.14
C GLY A 105 -2.31 8.08 11.98
N GLU A 106 -2.77 6.93 11.46
CA GLU A 106 -3.79 6.05 12.06
C GLU A 106 -3.17 5.14 13.14
N LYS A 107 -2.93 5.70 14.33
CA LYS A 107 -2.22 5.04 15.44
C LYS A 107 -2.89 3.76 15.92
N GLU A 108 -4.22 3.73 15.98
CA GLU A 108 -4.97 2.55 16.44
C GLU A 108 -4.83 1.40 15.45
N SER A 109 -4.99 1.67 14.15
CA SER A 109 -4.79 0.69 13.10
C SER A 109 -3.35 0.16 13.07
N LEU A 110 -2.35 1.04 13.24
CA LEU A 110 -0.94 0.62 13.32
C LEU A 110 -0.65 -0.26 14.55
N GLN A 111 -1.30 -0.03 15.69
CA GLN A 111 -1.19 -0.92 16.84
C GLN A 111 -1.78 -2.31 16.57
N GLU A 112 -2.92 -2.37 15.89
CA GLU A 112 -3.54 -3.65 15.52
C GLU A 112 -2.71 -4.40 14.47
N ILE A 113 -2.12 -3.69 13.49
CA ILE A 113 -1.16 -4.26 12.54
C ILE A 113 0.01 -4.89 13.30
N ARG A 114 0.62 -4.16 14.23
CA ARG A 114 1.74 -4.64 15.06
C ARG A 114 1.37 -5.92 15.80
N LYS A 115 0.26 -5.93 16.54
CA LYS A 115 -0.22 -7.12 17.26
C LYS A 115 -0.44 -8.32 16.34
N THR A 116 -0.96 -8.07 15.13
CA THR A 116 -1.22 -9.13 14.16
C THR A 116 0.08 -9.72 13.62
N LEU A 117 1.07 -8.90 13.29
CA LEU A 117 2.40 -9.37 12.86
C LEU A 117 3.10 -10.17 13.96
N GLU A 118 3.07 -9.68 15.21
CA GLU A 118 3.64 -10.37 16.38
C GLU A 118 2.96 -11.75 16.61
N LYS A 119 1.62 -11.78 16.60
CA LYS A 119 0.83 -13.01 16.75
C LYS A 119 1.20 -14.07 15.69
N ASN A 120 1.39 -13.63 14.46
CA ASN A 120 1.74 -14.50 13.33
C ASN A 120 3.25 -14.71 13.18
N LYS A 121 4.08 -14.18 14.12
CA LYS A 121 5.56 -14.31 14.12
C LYS A 121 6.21 -13.81 12.83
N ILE A 122 5.62 -12.79 12.22
CA ILE A 122 6.16 -12.15 11.03
C ILE A 122 7.25 -11.16 11.47
N ASN A 123 8.47 -11.39 11.03
CA ASN A 123 9.65 -10.62 11.43
C ASN A 123 10.36 -10.08 10.19
N ASP A 124 9.71 -9.16 9.48
CA ASP A 124 10.29 -8.48 8.31
C ASP A 124 10.98 -7.17 8.70
N TRP A 125 12.17 -6.94 8.17
CA TRP A 125 12.98 -5.76 8.52
C TRP A 125 12.29 -4.44 8.15
N LEU A 126 11.67 -4.37 6.97
CA LEU A 126 11.05 -3.12 6.49
C LEU A 126 9.78 -2.82 7.27
N PHE A 127 8.95 -3.84 7.56
CA PHE A 127 7.78 -3.68 8.42
C PHE A 127 8.18 -3.26 9.82
N ASN A 128 9.26 -3.85 10.37
CA ASN A 128 9.77 -3.48 11.69
C ASN A 128 10.31 -2.04 11.69
N PHE A 129 11.01 -1.61 10.64
CA PHE A 129 11.40 -0.20 10.53
C PHE A 129 10.17 0.71 10.55
N LEU A 130 9.19 0.45 9.72
CA LEU A 130 7.99 1.27 9.61
C LEU A 130 7.18 1.35 10.94
N LEU A 131 7.16 0.27 11.72
CA LEU A 131 6.37 0.18 12.95
C LEU A 131 7.11 0.57 14.24
N TYR A 132 8.42 0.37 14.30
CA TYR A 132 9.19 0.50 15.54
C TYR A 132 10.26 1.59 15.49
N TYR A 133 10.45 2.27 14.37
CA TYR A 133 11.38 3.39 14.31
C TYR A 133 10.87 4.55 15.17
N ASP A 134 11.72 5.02 16.11
CA ASP A 134 11.41 6.08 17.09
C ASP A 134 12.23 7.36 16.92
N GLY A 135 13.01 7.44 15.85
CA GLY A 135 13.90 8.57 15.54
C GLY A 135 15.39 8.29 15.77
N ASN A 136 15.77 7.25 16.54
CA ASN A 136 17.16 7.01 16.90
C ASN A 136 17.60 5.54 16.87
N ASN A 137 16.72 4.61 16.54
CA ASN A 137 16.96 3.18 16.75
C ASN A 137 17.14 2.35 15.46
N ILE A 138 17.54 2.96 14.33
CA ILE A 138 17.71 2.24 13.06
C ILE A 138 18.58 0.98 13.23
N ASP A 139 19.70 1.11 13.94
CA ASP A 139 20.64 0.00 14.17
C ASP A 139 20.06 -1.14 15.03
N GLN A 140 18.96 -0.88 15.73
CA GLN A 140 18.25 -1.87 16.57
C GLN A 140 17.13 -2.57 15.84
N ILE A 141 16.77 -2.11 14.63
CA ILE A 141 15.74 -2.74 13.82
C ILE A 141 16.24 -4.09 13.33
N SER A 142 15.56 -5.14 13.76
CA SER A 142 15.86 -6.54 13.42
C SER A 142 14.90 -7.10 12.37
N GLY A 143 15.18 -8.29 11.89
CA GLY A 143 14.36 -9.00 10.92
C GLY A 143 15.06 -9.25 9.60
N GLU A 144 14.50 -10.16 8.81
CA GLU A 144 14.91 -10.42 7.43
C GLU A 144 14.06 -9.56 6.50
N LEU A 145 14.61 -9.20 5.35
CA LEU A 145 13.85 -8.52 4.31
C LEU A 145 13.25 -9.57 3.37
N HIS A 146 11.96 -9.85 3.54
CA HIS A 146 11.28 -10.90 2.77
C HIS A 146 10.78 -10.45 1.40
N GLY A 147 10.65 -9.15 1.17
CA GLY A 147 10.17 -8.58 -0.07
C GLY A 147 11.14 -8.72 -1.25
N HIS A 148 10.67 -8.27 -2.41
CA HIS A 148 11.44 -8.31 -3.65
C HIS A 148 12.81 -7.62 -3.54
N LYS A 149 13.79 -8.02 -4.37
CA LYS A 149 15.18 -7.50 -4.37
C LYS A 149 15.29 -5.97 -4.42
N LYS A 150 14.32 -5.27 -5.04
CA LYS A 150 14.28 -3.80 -5.08
C LYS A 150 14.28 -3.14 -3.70
N TYR A 151 13.71 -3.79 -2.69
CA TYR A 151 13.68 -3.28 -1.31
C TYR A 151 15.03 -3.29 -0.60
N GLN A 152 16.04 -3.97 -1.16
CA GLN A 152 17.42 -3.86 -0.66
C GLN A 152 17.99 -2.44 -0.83
N SER A 153 17.69 -1.80 -1.98
CA SER A 153 18.07 -0.39 -2.20
C SER A 153 17.36 0.53 -1.20
N LEU A 154 16.09 0.26 -0.92
CA LEU A 154 15.31 1.01 0.06
C LEU A 154 15.88 0.85 1.47
N LYS A 155 16.16 -0.39 1.90
CA LYS A 155 16.83 -0.67 3.17
C LYS A 155 18.19 0.04 3.27
N LYS A 156 18.98 0.01 2.20
CA LYS A 156 20.26 0.72 2.14
C LYS A 156 20.07 2.22 2.35
N ALA A 157 19.13 2.86 1.64
CA ALA A 157 18.83 4.29 1.78
C ALA A 157 18.50 4.67 3.23
N ILE A 158 17.69 3.83 3.90
CA ILE A 158 17.32 4.02 5.31
C ILE A 158 18.54 3.87 6.23
N CYS A 159 19.29 2.77 6.12
CA CYS A 159 20.44 2.50 6.99
C CYS A 159 21.57 3.53 6.84
N THR A 160 21.73 4.11 5.66
CA THR A 160 22.77 5.12 5.40
C THR A 160 22.24 6.55 5.49
N LEU A 161 20.95 6.75 5.75
CA LEU A 161 20.26 8.03 5.74
C LEU A 161 20.50 8.81 4.42
N ASP A 162 20.55 8.10 3.31
CA ASP A 162 20.88 8.65 2.00
C ASP A 162 19.63 8.98 1.18
N ARG A 163 19.20 10.25 1.21
CA ARG A 163 18.06 10.76 0.42
C ARG A 163 18.27 10.56 -1.09
N LYS A 164 19.51 10.68 -1.59
CA LYS A 164 19.78 10.49 -3.03
C LYS A 164 19.54 9.06 -3.47
N GLN A 165 19.83 8.10 -2.60
CA GLN A 165 19.52 6.69 -2.85
C GLN A 165 17.99 6.46 -2.90
N LEU A 166 17.20 7.15 -2.08
CA LEU A 166 15.74 7.07 -2.14
C LEU A 166 15.19 7.73 -3.42
N ILE A 167 15.72 8.85 -3.85
CA ILE A 167 15.37 9.46 -5.14
C ILE A 167 15.68 8.51 -6.29
N HIS A 168 16.88 7.91 -6.28
CA HIS A 168 17.26 6.91 -7.29
C HIS A 168 16.30 5.71 -7.31
N TYR A 169 15.90 5.22 -6.14
CA TYR A 169 14.92 4.15 -6.01
C TYR A 169 13.58 4.53 -6.67
N LEU A 170 13.04 5.71 -6.37
CA LEU A 170 11.80 6.21 -6.97
C LEU A 170 11.88 6.33 -8.50
N GLU A 171 12.98 6.88 -9.01
CA GLU A 171 13.13 7.17 -10.43
C GLU A 171 13.47 5.96 -11.29
N LYS A 172 14.23 5.01 -10.75
CA LYS A 172 14.91 3.98 -11.56
C LYS A 172 14.56 2.55 -11.16
N GLU A 173 14.14 2.30 -9.93
CA GLU A 173 14.01 0.94 -9.43
C GLU A 173 12.56 0.58 -9.09
N TRP A 174 11.79 1.51 -8.52
CA TRP A 174 10.46 1.22 -8.00
C TRP A 174 9.54 0.68 -9.11
N TYR A 175 9.20 1.47 -10.09
CA TYR A 175 8.27 1.05 -11.14
C TYR A 175 8.80 -0.13 -11.99
N PRO A 176 10.07 -0.11 -12.49
CA PRO A 176 10.60 -1.27 -13.21
C PRO A 176 10.65 -2.56 -12.39
N GLY A 177 10.75 -2.45 -11.06
CA GLY A 177 10.72 -3.60 -10.15
C GLY A 177 9.38 -4.34 -10.09
N PHE A 178 8.33 -3.80 -10.73
CA PHE A 178 7.00 -4.40 -10.79
C PHE A 178 6.64 -5.00 -12.16
N LYS A 179 7.60 -5.13 -13.08
CA LYS A 179 7.35 -5.59 -14.46
C LYS A 179 6.64 -6.95 -14.57
N ASP A 180 6.75 -7.79 -13.54
CA ASP A 180 6.15 -9.13 -13.50
C ASP A 180 4.76 -9.13 -12.80
N PHE A 181 4.25 -7.97 -12.36
CA PHE A 181 2.96 -7.82 -11.71
C PHE A 181 1.84 -7.56 -12.72
N GLY A 182 0.66 -8.11 -12.47
CA GLY A 182 -0.49 -8.02 -13.37
C GLY A 182 -0.97 -6.59 -13.66
N TRP A 183 -0.76 -5.67 -12.75
CA TRP A 183 -1.11 -4.26 -12.90
C TRP A 183 -0.02 -3.42 -13.61
N TYR A 184 1.18 -3.98 -13.85
CA TYR A 184 2.25 -3.25 -14.55
C TYR A 184 1.80 -2.87 -15.96
N ASP A 185 2.07 -1.63 -16.36
CA ASP A 185 1.63 -1.06 -17.65
C ASP A 185 0.10 -1.02 -17.87
N SER A 186 -0.72 -1.27 -16.83
CA SER A 186 -2.19 -1.24 -16.93
C SER A 186 -2.73 0.14 -17.37
N HIS A 187 -2.00 1.23 -17.10
CA HIS A 187 -2.35 2.57 -17.59
C HIS A 187 -2.38 2.66 -19.14
N LYS A 188 -1.65 1.78 -19.83
CA LYS A 188 -1.63 1.72 -21.31
C LYS A 188 -2.83 0.97 -21.90
N ASN A 189 -3.59 0.26 -21.05
CA ASN A 189 -4.76 -0.47 -21.49
C ASN A 189 -5.87 0.51 -21.91
N THR A 190 -6.35 0.36 -23.13
CA THR A 190 -7.44 1.15 -23.72
C THR A 190 -8.66 0.31 -24.05
N LYS A 191 -8.65 -0.98 -23.72
CA LYS A 191 -9.78 -1.86 -23.97
C LYS A 191 -10.93 -1.51 -23.00
N ARG A 192 -12.06 -1.14 -23.56
CA ARG A 192 -13.28 -0.86 -22.81
C ARG A 192 -13.72 -2.11 -22.01
N GLY A 193 -14.09 -1.93 -20.76
CA GLY A 193 -14.50 -3.02 -19.87
C GLY A 193 -13.36 -3.86 -19.28
N HIS A 194 -12.12 -3.35 -19.33
CA HIS A 194 -10.96 -3.94 -18.64
C HIS A 194 -10.15 -2.84 -17.96
N ASN A 195 -10.79 -2.15 -17.04
CA ASN A 195 -10.15 -1.13 -16.23
C ASN A 195 -9.30 -1.82 -15.14
N LEU A 196 -7.98 -1.80 -15.28
CA LEU A 196 -7.05 -2.42 -14.32
C LEU A 196 -6.11 -1.40 -13.67
N TYR A 197 -6.27 -0.12 -14.00
CA TYR A 197 -5.37 0.91 -13.52
C TYR A 197 -6.00 1.69 -12.36
N PHE A 198 -5.42 1.58 -11.18
CA PHE A 198 -5.86 2.27 -9.96
C PHE A 198 -4.92 3.40 -9.52
N GLY A 199 -3.77 3.56 -10.20
CA GLY A 199 -2.72 4.53 -9.88
C GLY A 199 -1.42 3.87 -9.44
N TYR A 200 -0.30 4.59 -9.64
CA TYR A 200 1.03 4.11 -9.26
C TYR A 200 1.63 5.04 -8.21
N TRP A 201 1.71 4.54 -6.96
CA TRP A 201 2.21 5.33 -5.83
C TRP A 201 3.16 4.52 -4.95
N CYS A 202 4.35 5.06 -4.73
CA CYS A 202 5.35 4.50 -3.83
C CYS A 202 5.06 4.97 -2.39
N PHE A 203 4.04 4.41 -1.76
CA PHE A 203 3.62 4.79 -0.41
C PHE A 203 4.72 4.55 0.62
N GLU A 204 5.52 3.49 0.45
CA GLU A 204 6.63 3.17 1.32
C GLU A 204 7.71 4.27 1.32
N ALA A 205 8.00 4.87 0.18
CA ALA A 205 8.93 6.00 0.13
C ALA A 205 8.39 7.22 0.88
N GLY A 206 7.10 7.52 0.72
CA GLY A 206 6.43 8.58 1.48
C GLY A 206 6.48 8.33 2.98
N ALA A 207 6.16 7.11 3.43
CA ALA A 207 6.20 6.73 4.84
C ALA A 207 7.61 6.87 5.44
N ILE A 208 8.65 6.47 4.70
CA ILE A 208 10.06 6.62 5.12
C ILE A 208 10.42 8.10 5.28
N VAL A 209 10.08 8.94 4.30
CA VAL A 209 10.34 10.39 4.35
C VAL A 209 9.67 11.01 5.57
N LYS A 210 8.40 10.66 5.82
CA LYS A 210 7.65 11.16 6.99
C LYS A 210 8.27 10.70 8.31
N LEU A 211 8.63 9.43 8.46
CA LEU A 211 9.26 8.88 9.66
C LEU A 211 10.64 9.48 9.92
N LEU A 212 11.47 9.60 8.89
CA LEU A 212 12.81 10.17 8.99
C LEU A 212 12.81 11.71 9.05
N LYS A 213 11.62 12.32 8.90
CA LYS A 213 11.45 13.80 8.87
C LYS A 213 12.40 14.47 7.86
N TRP A 214 12.55 13.85 6.71
CA TRP A 214 13.37 14.41 5.65
C TRP A 214 12.66 15.58 4.98
N ASP A 215 13.42 16.60 4.61
CA ASP A 215 12.95 17.63 3.67
C ASP A 215 12.67 16.95 2.33
N ASP A 216 11.44 17.04 1.85
CA ASP A 216 10.96 16.38 0.64
C ASP A 216 10.70 17.35 -0.53
N SER A 217 11.24 18.57 -0.45
CA SER A 217 11.13 19.56 -1.51
C SER A 217 11.57 19.02 -2.88
N ASP A 218 12.61 18.17 -2.90
CA ASP A 218 13.15 17.52 -4.10
C ASP A 218 12.26 16.35 -4.60
N PHE A 219 11.34 15.87 -3.77
CA PHE A 219 10.47 14.72 -4.09
C PHE A 219 9.13 15.13 -4.67
N LYS A 220 8.70 16.37 -4.48
CA LYS A 220 7.36 16.84 -4.83
C LYS A 220 6.95 16.55 -6.26
N GLU A 221 7.86 16.66 -7.21
CA GLU A 221 7.60 16.46 -8.63
C GLU A 221 7.92 15.02 -9.10
N GLN A 222 8.33 14.13 -8.19
CA GLN A 222 8.58 12.73 -8.52
C GLN A 222 7.28 12.02 -8.86
N GLN A 223 7.26 11.29 -9.97
CA GLN A 223 6.05 10.72 -10.58
C GLN A 223 5.24 9.83 -9.65
N TYR A 224 5.92 9.06 -8.79
CA TYR A 224 5.30 8.04 -7.94
C TYR A 224 5.24 8.44 -6.47
N TYR A 225 5.65 9.65 -6.13
CA TYR A 225 5.72 10.10 -4.74
C TYR A 225 4.38 10.62 -4.24
N PRO A 226 3.85 10.09 -3.11
CA PRO A 226 2.53 10.46 -2.61
C PRO A 226 2.57 11.73 -1.75
N TYR A 227 3.00 12.86 -2.35
CA TYR A 227 3.30 14.12 -1.66
C TYR A 227 2.18 14.59 -0.71
N ASP A 228 0.93 14.59 -1.16
CA ASP A 228 -0.19 15.08 -0.34
C ASP A 228 -0.44 14.22 0.91
N LEU A 229 -0.19 12.89 0.82
CA LEU A 229 -0.29 12.01 1.99
C LEU A 229 0.85 12.23 2.99
N VAL A 230 2.05 12.53 2.51
CA VAL A 230 3.19 12.83 3.39
C VAL A 230 2.87 14.04 4.25
N HIS A 231 2.26 15.08 3.68
CA HIS A 231 1.92 16.34 4.37
C HIS A 231 0.53 16.34 5.04
N TYR A 232 -0.18 15.22 5.03
CA TYR A 232 -1.46 15.12 5.72
C TYR A 232 -1.25 15.11 7.24
N LYS A 233 -1.98 16.00 7.97
CA LYS A 233 -1.87 16.21 9.43
C LYS A 233 -0.47 16.66 9.90
N GLU A 234 0.29 17.39 9.09
CA GLU A 234 1.48 18.13 9.52
C GLU A 234 1.14 19.42 10.28
#